data_8a704358aa8390816330abef58c2641c
#
_entry.id   8a704358aa8390816330abef58c2641c
#
_cell.length_a   1.000
_cell.length_b   1.000
_cell.length_c   1.000
_cell.angle_alpha   90.00
_cell.angle_beta   90.00
_cell.angle_gamma   90.00
#
_symmetry.space_group_name_H-M   'P 1'
#
loop_
_entity.id
_entity.type
_entity.pdbx_description
1 polymer ?
#
loop_
_entity_poly.entity_id
_entity_poly.type
_entity_poly.pdbx_seq_one_letter_code
_entity_poly.pdbx_strand_id
1 'polypeptide(L)'
;ELKIAGWDFDTNMTAELPVSGMPNNEGTGYVDYVLFGENGLPLAVVEAKKTSVDARVGQNQAKLYADCIEAEHHQRPIIYYTNGYEIYMWDDKEYAPRRVSGFYTQDELQLLIDRRKNKQSLLHVYIDPNIAGREYQLEAIKSVCETFEEGHRKALLVMATGTGKTRTAISIAKVLTEQNWAKNILFLAPTIAIKN
;
A
#
# COMPACT_ATOMS: atom_id res chain seq x y z
N GLU A 1 17.07 9.90 3.79
CA GLU A 1 15.63 9.90 3.46
C GLU A 1 14.77 9.28 4.56
N LEU A 2 15.19 8.18 5.21
CA LEU A 2 14.45 7.60 6.34
C LEU A 2 14.22 8.63 7.46
N LYS A 3 15.25 9.42 7.82
CA LYS A 3 15.11 10.49 8.83
C LYS A 3 14.10 11.58 8.43
N ILE A 4 13.96 11.88 7.13
CA ILE A 4 12.98 12.85 6.64
C ILE A 4 11.55 12.32 6.87
N ALA A 5 11.36 11.00 6.78
CA ALA A 5 10.10 10.32 7.07
C ALA A 5 9.85 10.07 8.57
N GLY A 6 10.74 10.58 9.47
CA GLY A 6 10.57 10.47 10.91
C GLY A 6 11.14 9.20 11.54
N TRP A 7 11.97 8.44 10.80
CA TRP A 7 12.62 7.24 11.34
C TRP A 7 13.92 7.58 12.05
N ASP A 8 14.10 7.03 13.24
CA ASP A 8 15.25 7.30 14.11
C ASP A 8 15.75 6.01 14.77
N PHE A 9 17.10 5.87 14.85
CA PHE A 9 17.74 4.69 15.44
C PHE A 9 17.48 4.52 16.94
N ASP A 10 17.26 5.62 17.64
CA ASP A 10 17.06 5.60 19.08
C ASP A 10 15.63 5.21 19.47
N THR A 11 14.68 5.23 18.52
CA THR A 11 13.25 5.08 18.83
C THR A 11 12.54 3.96 18.05
N ASN A 12 12.63 3.98 16.71
CA ASN A 12 11.73 3.18 15.87
C ASN A 12 12.38 2.52 14.66
N MET A 13 13.71 2.52 14.58
CA MET A 13 14.47 1.90 13.49
C MET A 13 15.71 1.17 14.03
N THR A 14 15.98 -0.02 13.49
CA THR A 14 17.20 -0.79 13.76
C THR A 14 17.92 -1.08 12.46
N ALA A 15 19.25 -0.90 12.46
CA ALA A 15 20.09 -1.30 11.33
C ALA A 15 20.73 -2.66 11.58
N GLU A 16 21.05 -3.37 10.50
CA GLU A 16 21.77 -4.65 10.51
C GLU A 16 21.12 -5.68 11.45
N LEU A 17 19.77 -5.75 11.44
CA LEU A 17 19.04 -6.69 12.28
C LEU A 17 19.32 -8.12 11.82
N PRO A 18 19.88 -9.02 12.69
CA PRO A 18 20.05 -10.41 12.33
C PRO A 18 18.70 -11.11 12.22
N VAL A 19 18.54 -11.95 11.19
CA VAL A 19 17.36 -12.79 10.98
C VAL A 19 17.77 -14.23 10.76
N SER A 20 16.93 -15.18 11.17
CA SER A 20 17.10 -16.62 10.99
C SER A 20 16.09 -17.16 9.98
N GLY A 21 16.43 -18.30 9.34
CA GLY A 21 15.56 -18.91 8.35
C GLY A 21 15.85 -18.53 6.90
N MET A 22 16.98 -17.85 6.65
CA MET A 22 17.42 -17.55 5.29
C MET A 22 17.76 -18.82 4.51
N PRO A 23 17.42 -18.92 3.21
CA PRO A 23 17.73 -20.08 2.37
C PRO A 23 19.20 -20.05 1.87
N ASN A 24 20.13 -19.87 2.78
CA ASN A 24 21.57 -19.92 2.57
C ASN A 24 22.21 -20.99 3.48
N ASN A 25 23.49 -21.30 3.27
CA ASN A 25 24.17 -22.33 4.05
C ASN A 25 24.25 -22.04 5.56
N GLU A 26 24.23 -20.78 5.94
CA GLU A 26 24.32 -20.32 7.33
C GLU A 26 22.92 -20.22 7.99
N GLY A 27 21.84 -20.21 7.20
CA GLY A 27 20.48 -20.06 7.69
C GLY A 27 20.18 -18.67 8.28
N THR A 28 21.09 -17.70 8.11
CA THR A 28 21.03 -16.37 8.72
C THR A 28 21.31 -15.27 7.72
N GLY A 29 20.88 -14.05 8.05
CA GLY A 29 21.13 -12.84 7.27
C GLY A 29 21.00 -11.61 8.12
N TYR A 30 21.30 -10.45 7.54
CA TYR A 30 21.20 -9.15 8.19
C TYR A 30 20.35 -8.23 7.33
N VAL A 31 19.25 -7.74 7.90
CA VAL A 31 18.39 -6.76 7.23
C VAL A 31 19.02 -5.38 7.40
N ASP A 32 19.23 -4.64 6.31
CA ASP A 32 19.88 -3.33 6.37
C ASP A 32 19.16 -2.39 7.34
N TYR A 33 17.81 -2.30 7.25
CA TYR A 33 16.99 -1.57 8.23
C TYR A 33 15.65 -2.27 8.45
N VAL A 34 15.20 -2.30 9.71
CA VAL A 34 13.85 -2.67 10.12
C VAL A 34 13.19 -1.48 10.80
N LEU A 35 11.98 -1.16 10.38
CA LEU A 35 11.17 -0.04 10.85
C LEU A 35 10.06 -0.58 11.74
N PHE A 36 9.92 -0.05 12.95
CA PHE A 36 9.01 -0.57 13.97
C PHE A 36 7.85 0.37 14.27
N GLY A 37 6.70 -0.20 14.61
CA GLY A 37 5.56 0.51 15.14
C GLY A 37 5.72 0.85 16.64
N GLU A 38 4.82 1.66 17.19
CA GLU A 38 4.78 1.97 18.62
C GLU A 38 4.61 0.74 19.50
N ASN A 39 4.00 -0.31 18.96
CA ASN A 39 3.80 -1.61 19.63
C ASN A 39 5.05 -2.53 19.55
N GLY A 40 6.15 -2.05 19.01
CA GLY A 40 7.39 -2.81 18.82
C GLY A 40 7.33 -3.88 17.72
N LEU A 41 6.25 -3.96 16.95
CA LEU A 41 6.15 -4.89 15.83
C LEU A 41 6.76 -4.27 14.55
N PRO A 42 7.39 -5.09 13.68
CA PRO A 42 8.01 -4.62 12.46
C PRO A 42 6.94 -4.17 11.44
N LEU A 43 7.04 -2.92 11.01
CA LEU A 43 6.17 -2.34 9.97
C LEU A 43 6.77 -2.47 8.57
N ALA A 44 8.10 -2.35 8.45
CA ALA A 44 8.77 -2.50 7.18
C ALA A 44 10.19 -3.04 7.31
N VAL A 45 10.66 -3.70 6.25
CA VAL A 45 12.06 -4.04 6.00
C VAL A 45 12.57 -3.18 4.85
N VAL A 46 13.83 -2.77 4.92
CA VAL A 46 14.50 -1.99 3.87
C VAL A 46 15.79 -2.67 3.49
N GLU A 47 15.94 -2.97 2.22
CA GLU A 47 17.18 -3.45 1.60
C GLU A 47 17.80 -2.34 0.79
N ALA A 48 19.06 -1.98 1.09
CA ALA A 48 19.78 -0.88 0.45
C ALA A 48 20.94 -1.41 -0.41
N LYS A 49 20.91 -1.06 -1.68
CA LYS A 49 22.00 -1.36 -2.61
C LYS A 49 22.85 -0.10 -2.86
N LYS A 50 24.09 -0.30 -3.30
CA LYS A 50 24.96 0.81 -3.73
C LYS A 50 24.29 1.59 -4.86
N THR A 51 24.52 2.88 -4.91
CA THR A 51 23.95 3.80 -5.90
C THR A 51 24.27 3.44 -7.36
N SER A 52 25.33 2.69 -7.59
CA SER A 52 25.73 2.20 -8.91
C SER A 52 24.98 0.92 -9.36
N VAL A 53 24.13 0.35 -8.50
CA VAL A 53 23.39 -0.89 -8.76
C VAL A 53 21.90 -0.57 -8.88
N ASP A 54 21.20 -1.28 -9.78
CA ASP A 54 19.73 -1.20 -9.90
C ASP A 54 19.08 -1.64 -8.58
N ALA A 55 18.21 -0.80 -8.03
CA ALA A 55 17.51 -1.10 -6.78
C ALA A 55 16.77 -2.43 -6.81
N ARG A 56 16.25 -2.85 -7.99
CA ARG A 56 15.49 -4.09 -8.17
C ARG A 56 16.30 -5.36 -7.91
N VAL A 57 17.64 -5.29 -7.92
CA VAL A 57 18.50 -6.40 -7.55
C VAL A 57 18.27 -6.82 -6.08
N GLY A 58 17.90 -5.88 -5.21
CA GLY A 58 17.58 -6.14 -3.81
C GLY A 58 16.21 -6.76 -3.55
N GLN A 59 15.32 -6.80 -4.54
CA GLN A 59 13.92 -7.20 -4.36
C GLN A 59 13.75 -8.59 -3.74
N ASN A 60 14.43 -9.59 -4.29
CA ASN A 60 14.31 -10.97 -3.79
C ASN A 60 14.89 -11.11 -2.38
N GLN A 61 16.01 -10.46 -2.10
CA GLN A 61 16.63 -10.47 -0.78
C GLN A 61 15.72 -9.80 0.25
N ALA A 62 15.16 -8.64 -0.06
CA ALA A 62 14.21 -7.94 0.79
C ALA A 62 12.96 -8.79 1.10
N LYS A 63 12.48 -9.55 0.10
CA LYS A 63 11.36 -10.47 0.29
C LYS A 63 11.71 -11.60 1.26
N LEU A 64 12.86 -12.23 1.10
CA LEU A 64 13.32 -13.28 2.01
C LEU A 64 13.48 -12.78 3.45
N TYR A 65 13.99 -11.58 3.63
CA TYR A 65 14.04 -10.94 4.95
C TYR A 65 12.65 -10.72 5.54
N ALA A 66 11.69 -10.26 4.71
CA ALA A 66 10.32 -10.12 5.16
C ALA A 66 9.67 -11.47 5.53
N ASP A 67 10.02 -12.56 4.85
CA ASP A 67 9.59 -13.92 5.19
C ASP A 67 10.12 -14.34 6.58
N CYS A 68 11.40 -14.09 6.87
CA CYS A 68 12.02 -14.36 8.17
C CYS A 68 11.37 -13.54 9.29
N ILE A 69 11.18 -12.24 9.09
CA ILE A 69 10.55 -11.32 10.04
C ILE A 69 9.08 -11.72 10.31
N GLU A 70 8.33 -12.08 9.28
CA GLU A 70 6.94 -12.57 9.45
C GLU A 70 6.90 -13.86 10.28
N ALA A 71 7.84 -14.78 10.07
CA ALA A 71 7.91 -16.02 10.82
C ALA A 71 8.18 -15.80 12.32
N GLU A 72 9.01 -14.81 12.66
CA GLU A 72 9.38 -14.47 14.04
C GLU A 72 8.30 -13.63 14.75
N HIS A 73 7.77 -12.61 14.06
CA HIS A 73 6.90 -11.60 14.67
C HIS A 73 5.41 -11.79 14.36
N HIS A 74 5.05 -12.74 13.50
CA HIS A 74 3.67 -12.99 13.05
C HIS A 74 2.99 -11.76 12.43
N GLN A 75 3.79 -10.82 11.92
CA GLN A 75 3.34 -9.65 11.18
C GLN A 75 4.16 -9.50 9.90
N ARG A 76 3.50 -9.52 8.74
CA ARG A 76 4.15 -9.29 7.44
C ARG A 76 4.53 -7.82 7.31
N PRO A 77 5.84 -7.47 7.28
CA PRO A 77 6.25 -6.09 7.06
C PRO A 77 6.02 -5.67 5.60
N ILE A 78 5.94 -4.37 5.38
CA ILE A 78 6.07 -3.77 4.05
C ILE A 78 7.51 -3.90 3.59
N ILE A 79 7.73 -4.19 2.32
CA ILE A 79 9.06 -4.40 1.76
C ILE A 79 9.49 -3.14 1.03
N TYR A 80 10.66 -2.62 1.40
CA TYR A 80 11.35 -1.59 0.62
C TYR A 80 12.67 -2.12 0.09
N TYR A 81 13.01 -1.71 -1.11
CA TYR A 81 14.34 -1.87 -1.67
C TYR A 81 14.74 -0.61 -2.43
N THR A 82 16.01 -0.19 -2.24
CA THR A 82 16.48 1.10 -2.72
C THR A 82 17.95 1.05 -3.11
N ASN A 83 18.38 2.00 -3.95
CA ASN A 83 19.78 2.30 -4.20
C ASN A 83 20.15 3.75 -3.82
N GLY A 84 19.29 4.41 -3.05
CA GLY A 84 19.44 5.80 -2.65
C GLY A 84 18.85 6.82 -3.63
N TYR A 85 18.69 6.49 -4.92
CA TYR A 85 18.03 7.33 -5.93
C TYR A 85 16.62 6.87 -6.26
N GLU A 86 16.43 5.57 -6.27
CA GLU A 86 15.14 4.94 -6.52
C GLU A 86 14.71 4.18 -5.28
N ILE A 87 13.48 4.38 -4.88
CA ILE A 87 12.86 3.69 -3.77
C ILE A 87 11.68 2.92 -4.33
N TYR A 88 11.67 1.62 -4.09
CA TYR A 88 10.55 0.75 -4.39
C TYR A 88 9.90 0.29 -3.10
N MET A 89 8.58 0.29 -3.12
CA MET A 89 7.73 -0.22 -2.04
C MET A 89 6.93 -1.39 -2.56
N TRP A 90 6.86 -2.44 -1.76
CA TRP A 90 6.12 -3.65 -2.09
C TRP A 90 5.30 -4.16 -0.90
N ASP A 91 4.02 -4.05 -1.00
CA ASP A 91 3.05 -4.72 -0.15
C ASP A 91 2.68 -6.04 -0.82
N ASP A 92 3.49 -7.07 -0.62
CA ASP A 92 3.42 -8.33 -1.38
C ASP A 92 2.20 -9.21 -1.05
N LYS A 93 1.44 -8.86 -0.02
CA LYS A 93 0.13 -9.48 0.27
C LYS A 93 -1.00 -8.86 -0.57
N GLU A 94 -0.82 -7.63 -1.05
CA GLU A 94 -1.89 -6.85 -1.66
C GLU A 94 -1.58 -6.44 -3.11
N TYR A 95 -0.33 -6.06 -3.42
CA TYR A 95 0.00 -5.39 -4.68
C TYR A 95 1.39 -5.72 -5.19
N ALA A 96 1.58 -5.60 -6.51
CA ALA A 96 2.90 -5.63 -7.13
C ALA A 96 3.79 -4.47 -6.65
N PRO A 97 5.14 -4.64 -6.70
CA PRO A 97 6.08 -3.59 -6.33
C PRO A 97 5.89 -2.32 -7.18
N ARG A 98 6.10 -1.17 -6.56
CA ARG A 98 6.02 0.13 -7.24
C ARG A 98 7.09 1.08 -6.78
N ARG A 99 7.54 1.96 -7.67
CA ARG A 99 8.39 3.09 -7.31
C ARG A 99 7.59 4.10 -6.50
N VAL A 100 8.22 4.66 -5.48
CA VAL A 100 7.67 5.72 -4.61
C VAL A 100 8.64 6.88 -4.52
N SER A 101 8.16 8.06 -4.13
CA SER A 101 8.96 9.27 -4.01
C SER A 101 9.73 9.38 -2.70
N GLY A 102 9.39 8.57 -1.69
CA GLY A 102 10.02 8.57 -0.38
C GLY A 102 9.51 7.41 0.48
N PHE A 103 10.09 7.26 1.66
CA PHE A 103 9.61 6.31 2.65
C PHE A 103 8.35 6.85 3.33
N TYR A 104 7.48 5.97 3.71
CA TYR A 104 6.29 6.29 4.49
C TYR A 104 6.65 6.52 5.95
N THR A 105 5.89 7.37 6.62
CA THR A 105 5.97 7.60 8.06
C THR A 105 5.49 6.36 8.84
N GLN A 106 5.75 6.34 10.15
CA GLN A 106 5.29 5.27 11.04
C GLN A 106 3.77 5.11 10.98
N ASP A 107 3.02 6.21 11.06
CA ASP A 107 1.55 6.21 10.99
C ASP A 107 1.02 5.68 9.66
N GLU A 108 1.67 6.06 8.55
CA GLU A 108 1.28 5.59 7.23
C GLU A 108 1.51 4.08 7.06
N LEU A 109 2.64 3.56 7.54
CA LEU A 109 2.92 2.13 7.51
C LEU A 109 1.98 1.36 8.45
N GLN A 110 1.73 1.86 9.64
CA GLN A 110 0.77 1.27 10.57
C GLN A 110 -0.61 1.19 9.94
N LEU A 111 -1.06 2.27 9.29
CA LEU A 111 -2.34 2.30 8.57
C LEU A 111 -2.42 1.24 7.47
N LEU A 112 -1.33 0.96 6.74
CA LEU A 112 -1.29 -0.10 5.73
C LEU A 112 -1.45 -1.49 6.37
N ILE A 113 -0.74 -1.75 7.46
CA ILE A 113 -0.84 -3.02 8.19
C ILE A 113 -2.26 -3.22 8.76
N ASP A 114 -2.83 -2.19 9.36
CA ASP A 114 -4.19 -2.25 9.94
C ASP A 114 -5.25 -2.43 8.86
N ARG A 115 -5.06 -1.83 7.69
CA ARG A 115 -5.95 -2.01 6.55
C ARG A 115 -6.00 -3.45 6.08
N ARG A 116 -4.87 -4.16 6.01
CA ARG A 116 -4.85 -5.58 5.68
C ARG A 116 -5.73 -6.42 6.60
N LYS A 117 -5.76 -6.05 7.91
CA LYS A 117 -6.53 -6.78 8.94
C LYS A 117 -8.03 -6.46 8.91
N ASN A 118 -8.38 -5.23 8.53
CA ASN A 118 -9.76 -4.70 8.65
C ASN A 118 -10.49 -4.57 7.30
N LYS A 119 -9.80 -4.79 6.21
CA LYS A 119 -10.31 -4.70 4.85
C LYS A 119 -11.39 -5.77 4.62
N GLN A 120 -12.56 -5.34 4.16
CA GLN A 120 -13.68 -6.24 3.83
C GLN A 120 -13.80 -6.38 2.32
N SER A 121 -14.40 -7.48 1.86
CA SER A 121 -14.59 -7.72 0.43
C SER A 121 -15.44 -6.64 -0.22
N LEU A 122 -15.05 -6.24 -1.43
CA LEU A 122 -15.82 -5.36 -2.30
C LEU A 122 -16.84 -6.10 -3.17
N LEU A 123 -16.81 -7.44 -3.14
CA LEU A 123 -17.83 -8.25 -3.80
C LEU A 123 -19.13 -8.20 -2.97
N HIS A 124 -20.25 -8.04 -3.61
CA HIS A 124 -21.57 -7.99 -2.97
C HIS A 124 -21.82 -6.82 -2.00
N VAL A 125 -21.14 -5.68 -2.22
CA VAL A 125 -21.34 -4.47 -1.42
C VAL A 125 -22.72 -3.85 -1.68
N TYR A 126 -23.27 -3.22 -0.64
CA TYR A 126 -24.46 -2.40 -0.80
C TYR A 126 -24.09 -1.07 -1.48
N ILE A 127 -24.77 -0.77 -2.58
CA ILE A 127 -24.64 0.50 -3.28
C ILE A 127 -25.91 1.32 -2.99
N ASP A 128 -25.75 2.49 -2.41
CA ASP A 128 -26.84 3.37 -2.05
C ASP A 128 -27.56 3.93 -3.30
N PRO A 129 -28.82 3.54 -3.57
CA PRO A 129 -29.55 3.95 -4.78
C PRO A 129 -29.86 5.46 -4.78
N ASN A 130 -29.83 6.12 -3.62
CA ASN A 130 -30.00 7.59 -3.54
C ASN A 130 -28.79 8.35 -4.09
N ILE A 131 -27.61 7.72 -4.11
CA ILE A 131 -26.39 8.28 -4.68
C ILE A 131 -26.25 7.85 -6.13
N ALA A 132 -26.30 6.55 -6.42
CA ALA A 132 -26.14 5.98 -7.76
C ALA A 132 -27.13 4.82 -7.93
N GLY A 133 -28.27 5.10 -8.55
CA GLY A 133 -29.36 4.12 -8.68
C GLY A 133 -29.66 3.66 -10.10
N ARG A 134 -28.96 4.20 -11.11
CA ARG A 134 -29.17 3.77 -12.51
C ARG A 134 -28.34 2.52 -12.79
N GLU A 135 -28.91 1.57 -13.55
CA GLU A 135 -28.30 0.27 -13.83
C GLU A 135 -26.84 0.36 -14.30
N TYR A 136 -26.56 1.18 -15.30
CA TYR A 136 -25.19 1.37 -15.78
C TYR A 136 -24.23 1.99 -14.74
N GLN A 137 -24.74 2.74 -13.76
CA GLN A 137 -23.92 3.25 -12.64
C GLN A 137 -23.58 2.12 -11.68
N LEU A 138 -24.56 1.25 -11.38
CA LEU A 138 -24.35 0.07 -10.54
C LEU A 138 -23.34 -0.89 -11.15
N GLU A 139 -23.46 -1.15 -12.47
CA GLU A 139 -22.49 -1.97 -13.21
C GLU A 139 -21.09 -1.37 -13.17
N ALA A 140 -20.96 -0.06 -13.41
CA ALA A 140 -19.69 0.63 -13.35
C ALA A 140 -19.02 0.56 -11.96
N ILE A 141 -19.80 0.73 -10.88
CA ILE A 141 -19.32 0.63 -9.51
C ILE A 141 -18.85 -0.79 -9.21
N LYS A 142 -19.66 -1.80 -9.57
CA LYS A 142 -19.31 -3.22 -9.39
C LYS A 142 -18.02 -3.57 -10.12
N SER A 143 -17.88 -3.16 -11.38
CA SER A 143 -16.67 -3.41 -12.17
C SER A 143 -15.42 -2.79 -11.57
N VAL A 144 -15.52 -1.59 -10.97
CA VAL A 144 -14.39 -0.98 -10.23
C VAL A 144 -14.08 -1.78 -8.96
N CYS A 145 -15.10 -2.21 -8.23
CA CYS A 145 -14.93 -3.03 -7.03
C CYS A 145 -14.24 -4.36 -7.34
N GLU A 146 -14.67 -5.06 -8.38
CA GLU A 146 -14.06 -6.30 -8.88
C GLU A 146 -12.60 -6.07 -9.29
N THR A 147 -12.32 -5.01 -10.06
CA THR A 147 -10.96 -4.64 -10.46
C THR A 147 -10.04 -4.44 -9.26
N PHE A 148 -10.52 -3.79 -8.20
CA PHE A 148 -9.72 -3.59 -6.99
C PHE A 148 -9.58 -4.88 -6.17
N GLU A 149 -10.61 -5.71 -6.08
CA GLU A 149 -10.56 -7.01 -5.41
C GLU A 149 -9.54 -7.95 -6.07
N GLU A 150 -9.36 -7.86 -7.39
CA GLU A 150 -8.32 -8.58 -8.14
C GLU A 150 -6.89 -8.04 -7.92
N GLY A 151 -6.72 -7.04 -7.06
CA GLY A 151 -5.42 -6.46 -6.71
C GLY A 151 -4.93 -5.35 -7.65
N HIS A 152 -5.75 -4.90 -8.58
CA HIS A 152 -5.42 -3.73 -9.41
C HIS A 152 -5.54 -2.44 -8.59
N ARG A 153 -4.64 -1.48 -8.89
CA ARG A 153 -4.60 -0.19 -8.18
C ARG A 153 -5.25 0.96 -8.94
N LYS A 154 -5.69 0.71 -10.15
CA LYS A 154 -6.25 1.72 -11.06
C LYS A 154 -7.42 1.12 -11.80
N ALA A 155 -8.48 1.92 -11.96
CA ALA A 155 -9.59 1.62 -12.82
C ALA A 155 -9.90 2.84 -13.70
N LEU A 156 -10.34 2.62 -14.92
CA LEU A 156 -10.77 3.66 -15.85
C LEU A 156 -12.25 3.49 -16.13
N LEU A 157 -13.05 4.52 -15.82
CA LEU A 157 -14.46 4.61 -16.19
C LEU A 157 -14.64 5.64 -17.30
N VAL A 158 -15.22 5.22 -18.42
CA VAL A 158 -15.61 6.10 -19.53
C VAL A 158 -17.12 6.29 -19.50
N MET A 159 -17.55 7.50 -19.16
CA MET A 159 -18.97 7.84 -19.01
C MET A 159 -19.30 9.13 -19.77
N ALA A 160 -20.41 9.16 -20.50
CA ALA A 160 -20.88 10.32 -21.25
C ALA A 160 -21.24 11.52 -20.32
N THR A 161 -21.30 12.71 -20.89
CA THR A 161 -21.75 13.90 -20.15
C THR A 161 -23.20 13.75 -19.69
N GLY A 162 -23.52 14.19 -18.46
CA GLY A 162 -24.86 14.10 -17.90
C GLY A 162 -25.27 12.72 -17.34
N THR A 163 -24.43 11.69 -17.46
CA THR A 163 -24.72 10.33 -16.94
C THR A 163 -24.47 10.19 -15.43
N GLY A 164 -24.04 11.23 -14.74
CA GLY A 164 -23.82 11.20 -13.29
C GLY A 164 -22.45 10.71 -12.87
N LYS A 165 -21.37 10.99 -13.63
CA LYS A 165 -19.97 10.66 -13.29
C LYS A 165 -19.61 10.97 -11.84
N THR A 166 -19.97 12.17 -11.35
CA THR A 166 -19.69 12.58 -9.98
C THR A 166 -20.42 11.71 -8.96
N ARG A 167 -21.68 11.36 -9.22
CA ARG A 167 -22.46 10.46 -8.33
C ARG A 167 -21.85 9.07 -8.28
N THR A 168 -21.45 8.53 -9.43
CA THR A 168 -20.74 7.25 -9.50
C THR A 168 -19.43 7.29 -8.72
N ALA A 169 -18.62 8.34 -8.89
CA ALA A 169 -17.37 8.51 -8.14
C ALA A 169 -17.59 8.63 -6.62
N ILE A 170 -18.61 9.39 -6.19
CA ILE A 170 -18.98 9.51 -4.76
C ILE A 170 -19.43 8.15 -4.21
N SER A 171 -20.21 7.39 -4.98
CA SER A 171 -20.67 6.06 -4.56
C SER A 171 -19.50 5.08 -4.40
N ILE A 172 -18.54 5.07 -5.34
CA ILE A 172 -17.30 4.30 -5.23
C ILE A 172 -16.54 4.71 -3.96
N ALA A 173 -16.36 6.03 -3.74
CA ALA A 173 -15.70 6.55 -2.56
C ALA A 173 -16.36 6.07 -1.26
N LYS A 174 -17.70 6.11 -1.18
CA LYS A 174 -18.46 5.62 -0.03
C LYS A 174 -18.23 4.14 0.21
N VAL A 175 -18.35 3.31 -0.83
CA VAL A 175 -18.12 1.85 -0.74
C VAL A 175 -16.69 1.56 -0.23
N LEU A 176 -15.67 2.18 -0.83
CA LEU A 176 -14.27 1.97 -0.41
C LEU A 176 -14.02 2.39 1.04
N THR A 177 -14.68 3.42 1.52
CA THR A 177 -14.55 3.86 2.91
C THR A 177 -15.26 2.90 3.87
N GLU A 178 -16.49 2.51 3.56
CA GLU A 178 -17.29 1.58 4.39
C GLU A 178 -16.66 0.19 4.49
N GLN A 179 -15.96 -0.27 3.42
CA GLN A 179 -15.26 -1.56 3.41
C GLN A 179 -13.80 -1.48 3.89
N ASN A 180 -13.37 -0.37 4.49
CA ASN A 180 -12.01 -0.13 5.00
C ASN A 180 -10.90 -0.20 3.94
N TRP A 181 -11.23 0.03 2.67
CA TRP A 181 -10.23 0.12 1.58
C TRP A 181 -9.56 1.49 1.51
N ALA A 182 -10.26 2.55 1.92
CA ALA A 182 -9.75 3.90 1.97
C ALA A 182 -10.19 4.61 3.25
N LYS A 183 -9.29 5.37 3.89
CA LYS A 183 -9.61 6.25 5.02
C LYS A 183 -9.80 7.69 4.56
N ASN A 184 -8.96 8.13 3.64
CA ASN A 184 -9.01 9.46 3.04
C ASN A 184 -9.11 9.34 1.52
N ILE A 185 -9.91 10.19 0.89
CA ILE A 185 -10.13 10.20 -0.55
C ILE A 185 -9.87 11.60 -1.07
N LEU A 186 -8.99 11.71 -2.07
CA LEU A 186 -8.74 12.95 -2.79
C LEU A 186 -9.49 12.92 -4.12
N PHE A 187 -10.42 13.84 -4.30
CA PHE A 187 -11.16 14.05 -5.54
C PHE A 187 -10.56 15.20 -6.33
N LEU A 188 -10.02 14.92 -7.50
CA LEU A 188 -9.46 15.92 -8.41
C LEU A 188 -10.40 16.13 -9.59
N ALA A 189 -10.84 17.36 -9.80
CA ALA A 189 -11.65 17.74 -10.94
C ALA A 189 -10.99 18.91 -11.69
N PRO A 190 -11.09 18.98 -13.03
CA PRO A 190 -10.65 20.18 -13.75
C PRO A 190 -11.52 21.35 -13.31
N THR A 191 -10.88 22.48 -13.02
CA THR A 191 -11.55 23.72 -12.62
C THR A 191 -12.30 24.31 -13.83
N ILE A 192 -13.49 23.84 -14.09
CA ILE A 192 -14.46 24.67 -14.79
C ILE A 192 -15.19 25.41 -13.68
N ALA A 193 -14.97 26.72 -13.61
CA ALA A 193 -15.68 27.57 -12.70
C ALA A 193 -17.16 27.21 -12.72
N ILE A 194 -17.68 26.77 -11.60
CA ILE A 194 -19.11 26.79 -11.33
C ILE A 194 -19.41 28.29 -11.26
N LYS A 195 -19.67 28.89 -12.40
CA LYS A 195 -20.39 30.15 -12.42
C LYS A 195 -21.81 29.80 -12.04
N ASN A 196 -22.22 30.38 -10.94
CA ASN A 196 -23.53 30.39 -10.32
C ASN A 196 -24.71 30.27 -11.30
#